data_73be90a933d32f91dd74e537abdf224b
#
_entry.id   73be90a933d32f91dd74e537abdf224b
#
_cell.length_a   1.000
_cell.length_b   1.000
_cell.length_c   1.000
_cell.angle_alpha   90.00
_cell.angle_beta   90.00
_cell.angle_gamma   90.00
#
_symmetry.space_group_name_H-M   'P 1'
#
loop_
_entity.id
_entity.type
_entity.pdbx_description
1 polymer ?
#
loop_
_entity_poly.entity_id
_entity_poly.type
_entity_poly.pdbx_seq_one_letter_code
_entity_poly.pdbx_strand_id
1 'polypeptide(L)'
;MELYLDSADFKEIETAFQLGFLAGLTTTPTFMHREGVTDLDGMIVKLSKIVPVLQIEALGDNAEEIVKDAERQLALGLDPAKTVFKVPVSLEGVRACKMLRDRGMMVNVHLVYTIQQAYMAMTAGATYICVLAGRMQDQGYDALKLIGECVEMVNFYGSDSKVMFSSVRNVEHVRNAIDLGCQTITVPWKIMKALTENNFTAIGTQQFVEHTRMITVSVGEAINGTNPLVSADTTLGDAIVKMTEYGFGCITVVNVDGSVKGVATGDMGIGKNGQ
;
A
#
# COMPACT_ATOMS: atom_id res chain seq x y z
N MET A 1 13.77 3.51 -2.05
CA MET A 1 13.10 3.84 -0.76
C MET A 1 12.55 2.57 -0.15
N GLU A 2 12.92 2.25 1.09
CA GLU A 2 12.37 1.12 1.82
C GLU A 2 10.98 1.46 2.37
N LEU A 3 10.02 0.55 2.20
CA LEU A 3 8.64 0.73 2.63
C LEU A 3 8.35 -0.08 3.89
N TYR A 4 8.03 0.61 4.97
CA TYR A 4 7.63 0.04 6.25
C TYR A 4 6.12 0.17 6.46
N LEU A 5 5.52 -0.82 7.13
CA LEU A 5 4.16 -0.69 7.65
C LEU A 5 4.20 0.04 9.01
N ASP A 6 3.24 0.93 9.26
CA ASP A 6 3.06 1.61 10.56
C ASP A 6 1.74 1.12 11.20
N SER A 7 1.82 0.10 12.06
CA SER A 7 0.64 -0.52 12.69
C SER A 7 0.98 -1.25 13.99
N ALA A 8 -0.06 -1.52 14.79
CA ALA A 8 -0.05 -2.48 15.88
C ALA A 8 -1.23 -3.49 15.78
N ASP A 9 -2.10 -3.34 14.79
CA ASP A 9 -3.16 -4.33 14.51
C ASP A 9 -2.54 -5.59 13.89
N PHE A 10 -2.63 -6.70 14.63
CA PHE A 10 -2.02 -7.95 14.22
C PHE A 10 -2.56 -8.49 12.89
N LYS A 11 -3.87 -8.34 12.63
CA LYS A 11 -4.50 -8.82 11.38
C LYS A 11 -4.06 -7.99 10.17
N GLU A 12 -3.96 -6.66 10.36
CA GLU A 12 -3.40 -5.79 9.32
C GLU A 12 -1.96 -6.18 8.99
N ILE A 13 -1.15 -6.42 10.03
CA ILE A 13 0.27 -6.81 9.90
C ILE A 13 0.39 -8.14 9.15
N GLU A 14 -0.33 -9.19 9.56
CA GLU A 14 -0.32 -10.48 8.84
C GLU A 14 -0.72 -10.31 7.37
N THR A 15 -1.77 -9.54 7.08
CA THR A 15 -2.22 -9.29 5.71
C THR A 15 -1.20 -8.52 4.90
N ALA A 16 -0.62 -7.46 5.47
CA ALA A 16 0.33 -6.61 4.78
C ALA A 16 1.63 -7.35 4.43
N PHE A 17 2.14 -8.18 5.34
CA PHE A 17 3.38 -8.93 5.09
C PHE A 17 3.22 -10.08 4.10
N GLN A 18 1.99 -10.51 3.76
CA GLN A 18 1.73 -11.40 2.62
C GLN A 18 2.07 -10.75 1.26
N LEU A 19 2.18 -9.43 1.17
CA LEU A 19 2.64 -8.74 -0.04
C LEU A 19 4.09 -9.08 -0.40
N GLY A 20 4.92 -9.52 0.56
CA GLY A 20 6.26 -10.06 0.34
C GLY A 20 7.37 -9.04 0.02
N PHE A 21 7.07 -7.74 -0.04
CA PHE A 21 8.05 -6.70 -0.40
C PHE A 21 8.28 -5.63 0.68
N LEU A 22 7.55 -5.66 1.79
CA LEU A 22 7.72 -4.68 2.87
C LEU A 22 9.05 -4.89 3.59
N ALA A 23 9.79 -3.81 3.82
CA ALA A 23 11.08 -3.84 4.50
C ALA A 23 10.96 -4.15 6.00
N GLY A 24 9.85 -3.78 6.62
CA GLY A 24 9.63 -4.04 8.04
C GLY A 24 8.39 -3.33 8.59
N LEU A 25 8.30 -3.38 9.92
CA LEU A 25 7.21 -2.81 10.71
C LEU A 25 7.75 -1.74 11.66
N THR A 26 7.09 -0.60 11.72
CA THR A 26 7.21 0.34 12.84
C THR A 26 5.97 0.25 13.71
N THR A 27 6.17 0.24 15.00
CA THR A 27 5.08 0.32 15.97
C THR A 27 5.46 1.23 17.13
N THR A 28 4.49 1.57 17.97
CA THR A 28 4.72 2.40 19.16
C THR A 28 3.89 1.88 20.32
N PRO A 29 4.28 2.13 21.57
CA PRO A 29 3.45 1.82 22.72
C PRO A 29 2.05 2.44 22.64
N THR A 30 1.94 3.64 22.05
CA THR A 30 0.65 4.33 21.84
C THR A 30 -0.27 3.53 20.90
N PHE A 31 0.26 2.94 19.82
CA PHE A 31 -0.53 2.12 18.92
C PHE A 31 -0.95 0.82 19.62
N MET A 32 -0.01 0.15 20.28
CA MET A 32 -0.31 -1.07 21.02
C MET A 32 -1.36 -0.85 22.10
N HIS A 33 -1.29 0.27 22.82
CA HIS A 33 -2.32 0.65 23.79
C HIS A 33 -3.71 0.83 23.16
N ARG A 34 -3.79 1.47 21.98
CA ARG A 34 -5.06 1.65 21.24
C ARG A 34 -5.67 0.34 20.79
N GLU A 35 -4.82 -0.62 20.41
CA GLU A 35 -5.23 -1.97 20.03
C GLU A 35 -5.53 -2.89 21.24
N GLY A 36 -5.45 -2.36 22.45
CA GLY A 36 -5.77 -3.09 23.68
C GLY A 36 -4.74 -4.15 24.06
N VAL A 37 -3.49 -4.01 23.60
CA VAL A 37 -2.39 -4.92 23.95
C VAL A 37 -2.06 -4.78 25.42
N THR A 38 -2.20 -5.86 26.18
CA THR A 38 -1.88 -5.91 27.63
C THR A 38 -0.56 -6.63 27.90
N ASP A 39 -0.13 -7.52 27.00
CA ASP A 39 1.18 -8.19 27.05
C ASP A 39 2.08 -7.62 25.94
N LEU A 40 2.82 -6.57 26.28
CA LEU A 40 3.70 -5.86 25.33
C LEU A 40 4.86 -6.75 24.87
N ASP A 41 5.51 -7.44 25.79
CA ASP A 41 6.67 -8.30 25.50
C ASP A 41 6.26 -9.49 24.63
N GLY A 42 5.15 -10.15 24.95
CA GLY A 42 4.60 -11.24 24.13
C GLY A 42 4.22 -10.78 22.71
N MET A 43 3.66 -9.57 22.57
CA MET A 43 3.33 -9.00 21.26
C MET A 43 4.62 -8.72 20.47
N ILE A 44 5.63 -8.10 21.05
CA ILE A 44 6.93 -7.84 20.41
C ILE A 44 7.55 -9.14 19.88
N VAL A 45 7.61 -10.18 20.70
CA VAL A 45 8.13 -11.50 20.30
C VAL A 45 7.29 -12.11 19.17
N LYS A 46 5.96 -11.95 19.21
CA LYS A 46 5.08 -12.44 18.15
C LYS A 46 5.33 -11.72 16.83
N LEU A 47 5.45 -10.39 16.86
CA LEU A 47 5.72 -9.57 15.68
C LEU A 47 7.09 -9.87 15.07
N SER A 48 8.13 -10.04 15.88
CA SER A 48 9.49 -10.32 15.41
C SER A 48 9.62 -11.60 14.57
N LYS A 49 8.66 -12.53 14.68
CA LYS A 49 8.64 -13.79 13.92
C LYS A 49 8.06 -13.66 12.51
N ILE A 50 7.29 -12.61 12.26
CA ILE A 50 6.54 -12.44 11.01
C ILE A 50 7.03 -11.30 10.15
N VAL A 51 7.82 -10.35 10.72
CA VAL A 51 8.31 -9.18 9.99
C VAL A 51 9.81 -9.27 9.71
N PRO A 52 10.30 -8.81 8.54
CA PRO A 52 11.72 -8.81 8.21
C PRO A 52 12.56 -7.95 9.17
N VAL A 53 12.09 -6.75 9.47
CA VAL A 53 12.69 -5.81 10.44
C VAL A 53 11.60 -5.26 11.34
N LEU A 54 11.83 -5.28 12.64
CA LEU A 54 10.92 -4.75 13.65
C LEU A 54 11.52 -3.51 14.32
N GLN A 55 10.80 -2.38 14.27
CA GLN A 55 11.18 -1.15 14.94
C GLN A 55 10.29 -0.91 16.16
N ILE A 56 10.87 -0.93 17.36
CA ILE A 56 10.19 -0.83 18.66
C ILE A 56 10.84 0.22 19.55
N GLU A 57 10.05 0.80 20.48
CA GLU A 57 10.57 1.79 21.42
C GLU A 57 11.44 1.13 22.49
N ALA A 58 12.58 1.77 22.79
CA ALA A 58 13.32 1.55 24.01
C ALA A 58 13.05 2.73 24.97
N LEU A 59 12.61 2.43 26.17
CA LEU A 59 12.08 3.41 27.11
C LEU A 59 13.01 3.61 28.31
N GLY A 60 13.09 4.85 28.81
CA GLY A 60 13.85 5.25 29.99
C GLY A 60 13.93 6.75 30.11
N ASP A 61 14.20 7.24 31.31
CA ASP A 61 14.35 8.67 31.61
C ASP A 61 15.74 9.21 31.29
N ASN A 62 16.71 8.32 31.17
CA ASN A 62 18.10 8.61 30.83
C ASN A 62 18.69 7.57 29.87
N ALA A 63 19.87 7.83 29.32
CA ALA A 63 20.51 6.98 28.32
C ALA A 63 20.77 5.56 28.82
N GLU A 64 21.18 5.39 30.05
CA GLU A 64 21.47 4.09 30.66
C GLU A 64 20.20 3.24 30.80
N GLU A 65 19.08 3.83 31.18
CA GLU A 65 17.79 3.14 31.27
C GLU A 65 17.25 2.74 29.90
N ILE A 66 17.35 3.62 28.89
CA ILE A 66 16.97 3.33 27.50
C ILE A 66 17.78 2.13 26.98
N VAL A 67 19.11 2.12 27.21
CA VAL A 67 19.99 1.02 26.82
C VAL A 67 19.62 -0.27 27.54
N LYS A 68 19.36 -0.19 28.85
CA LYS A 68 18.94 -1.35 29.65
C LYS A 68 17.63 -1.93 29.17
N ASP A 69 16.67 -1.08 28.78
CA ASP A 69 15.39 -1.56 28.23
C ASP A 69 15.57 -2.24 26.86
N ALA A 70 16.41 -1.67 25.99
CA ALA A 70 16.77 -2.30 24.71
C ALA A 70 17.41 -3.69 24.91
N GLU A 71 18.37 -3.82 25.86
CA GLU A 71 19.00 -5.09 26.19
C GLU A 71 18.00 -6.10 26.80
N ARG A 72 17.07 -5.63 27.65
CA ARG A 72 15.98 -6.43 28.19
C ARG A 72 15.09 -6.99 27.08
N GLN A 73 14.73 -6.14 26.10
CA GLN A 73 13.92 -6.58 24.97
C GLN A 73 14.65 -7.58 24.08
N LEU A 74 15.95 -7.41 23.81
CA LEU A 74 16.75 -8.43 23.13
C LEU A 74 16.78 -9.76 23.86
N ALA A 75 16.83 -9.72 25.21
CA ALA A 75 16.81 -10.93 26.04
C ALA A 75 15.49 -11.74 25.94
N LEU A 76 14.43 -11.17 25.33
CA LEU A 76 13.22 -11.91 24.98
C LEU A 76 13.41 -12.87 23.79
N GLY A 77 14.61 -12.89 23.17
CA GLY A 77 14.93 -13.74 22.03
C GLY A 77 14.79 -13.04 20.67
N LEU A 78 14.83 -11.71 20.65
CA LEU A 78 14.82 -10.94 19.39
C LEU A 78 16.17 -11.06 18.68
N ASP A 79 16.13 -11.09 17.33
CA ASP A 79 17.31 -11.05 16.50
C ASP A 79 17.86 -9.61 16.41
N PRO A 80 19.09 -9.32 16.91
CA PRO A 80 19.67 -7.97 16.84
C PRO A 80 19.81 -7.44 15.41
N ALA A 81 19.99 -8.32 14.42
CA ALA A 81 20.13 -7.95 13.02
C ALA A 81 18.79 -7.54 12.38
N LYS A 82 17.68 -7.82 13.05
CA LYS A 82 16.29 -7.53 12.58
C LYS A 82 15.53 -6.60 13.51
N THR A 83 16.16 -6.16 14.60
CA THR A 83 15.52 -5.29 15.59
C THR A 83 16.15 -3.90 15.56
N VAL A 84 15.30 -2.89 15.46
CA VAL A 84 15.69 -1.47 15.50
C VAL A 84 15.06 -0.84 16.73
N PHE A 85 15.88 -0.27 17.60
CA PHE A 85 15.40 0.44 18.78
C PHE A 85 15.10 1.89 18.44
N LYS A 86 13.89 2.33 18.72
CA LYS A 86 13.46 3.72 18.56
C LYS A 86 13.75 4.47 19.86
N VAL A 87 14.41 5.61 19.73
CA VAL A 87 14.72 6.50 20.86
C VAL A 87 14.35 7.94 20.50
N PRO A 88 13.90 8.75 21.47
CA PRO A 88 13.54 10.15 21.19
C PRO A 88 14.80 10.99 20.89
N VAL A 89 14.63 12.08 20.10
CA VAL A 89 15.70 13.03 19.81
C VAL A 89 15.92 14.02 20.97
N SER A 90 16.16 13.51 22.16
CA SER A 90 16.60 14.26 23.34
C SER A 90 18.12 14.10 23.53
N LEU A 91 18.71 14.87 24.43
CA LEU A 91 20.14 14.71 24.75
C LEU A 91 20.43 13.27 25.23
N GLU A 92 19.59 12.74 26.13
CA GLU A 92 19.72 11.36 26.61
C GLU A 92 19.42 10.32 25.50
N GLY A 93 18.43 10.59 24.63
CA GLY A 93 18.13 9.69 23.53
C GLY A 93 19.24 9.61 22.49
N VAL A 94 19.89 10.73 22.10
CA VAL A 94 21.02 10.68 21.16
C VAL A 94 22.26 10.06 21.82
N ARG A 95 22.45 10.22 23.14
CA ARG A 95 23.48 9.52 23.91
C ARG A 95 23.21 8.02 23.96
N ALA A 96 21.96 7.61 24.20
CA ALA A 96 21.56 6.20 24.13
C ALA A 96 21.75 5.63 22.71
N CYS A 97 21.42 6.40 21.67
CA CYS A 97 21.70 6.03 20.28
C CYS A 97 23.19 5.66 20.09
N LYS A 98 24.10 6.54 20.51
CA LYS A 98 25.54 6.25 20.38
C LYS A 98 25.93 4.99 21.15
N MET A 99 25.45 4.82 22.38
CA MET A 99 25.75 3.64 23.20
C MET A 99 25.24 2.33 22.58
N LEU A 100 24.04 2.34 21.98
CA LEU A 100 23.46 1.19 21.30
C LEU A 100 24.19 0.89 19.97
N ARG A 101 24.53 1.94 19.21
CA ARG A 101 25.30 1.81 17.97
C ARG A 101 26.69 1.22 18.20
N ASP A 102 27.36 1.60 19.27
CA ASP A 102 28.68 1.05 19.67
C ASP A 102 28.60 -0.44 20.03
N ARG A 103 27.42 -0.95 20.37
CA ARG A 103 27.12 -2.37 20.60
C ARG A 103 26.61 -3.09 19.33
N GLY A 104 26.63 -2.43 18.17
CA GLY A 104 26.19 -2.99 16.88
C GLY A 104 24.69 -3.03 16.68
N MET A 105 23.88 -2.41 17.55
CA MET A 105 22.43 -2.38 17.43
C MET A 105 21.99 -1.33 16.43
N MET A 106 20.90 -1.58 15.71
CA MET A 106 20.27 -0.58 14.85
C MET A 106 19.40 0.36 15.67
N VAL A 107 19.48 1.66 15.38
CA VAL A 107 18.75 2.69 16.13
C VAL A 107 18.00 3.63 15.18
N ASN A 108 16.74 3.90 15.51
CA ASN A 108 15.91 4.93 14.89
C ASN A 108 15.76 6.08 15.90
N VAL A 109 16.39 7.22 15.61
CA VAL A 109 16.17 8.45 16.38
C VAL A 109 14.93 9.13 15.80
N HIS A 110 13.85 9.13 16.58
CA HIS A 110 12.56 9.65 16.15
C HIS A 110 12.14 10.93 16.89
N LEU A 111 10.93 11.43 16.59
CA LEU A 111 10.42 12.72 17.07
C LEU A 111 11.31 13.89 16.60
N VAL A 112 11.85 13.76 15.37
CA VAL A 112 12.67 14.81 14.78
C VAL A 112 11.75 15.86 14.11
N TYR A 113 11.97 17.13 14.46
CA TYR A 113 11.19 18.28 13.99
C TYR A 113 12.07 19.45 13.52
N THR A 114 13.40 19.36 13.63
CA THR A 114 14.34 20.38 13.17
C THR A 114 15.58 19.75 12.52
N ILE A 115 16.25 20.50 11.65
CA ILE A 115 17.50 20.05 11.02
C ILE A 115 18.64 19.86 12.06
N GLN A 116 18.66 20.66 13.11
CA GLN A 116 19.63 20.52 14.19
C GLN A 116 19.45 19.19 14.94
N GLN A 117 18.19 18.80 15.20
CA GLN A 117 17.90 17.49 15.79
C GLN A 117 18.30 16.35 14.85
N ALA A 118 18.04 16.46 13.55
CA ALA A 118 18.46 15.48 12.55
C ALA A 118 20.00 15.36 12.50
N TYR A 119 20.70 16.49 12.55
CA TYR A 119 22.18 16.53 12.58
C TYR A 119 22.74 15.82 13.82
N MET A 120 22.16 16.05 14.99
CA MET A 120 22.57 15.35 16.23
C MET A 120 22.34 13.84 16.13
N ALA A 121 21.20 13.43 15.58
CA ALA A 121 20.91 12.01 15.34
C ALA A 121 21.91 11.37 14.37
N MET A 122 22.21 12.04 13.26
CA MET A 122 23.21 11.62 12.28
C MET A 122 24.60 11.46 12.93
N THR A 123 25.04 12.47 13.70
CA THR A 123 26.33 12.48 14.36
C THR A 123 26.45 11.39 15.43
N ALA A 124 25.35 11.04 16.10
CA ALA A 124 25.30 9.90 17.03
C ALA A 124 25.33 8.53 16.32
N GLY A 125 25.31 8.49 14.98
CA GLY A 125 25.37 7.28 14.17
C GLY A 125 24.02 6.58 14.02
N ALA A 126 22.88 7.29 14.13
CA ALA A 126 21.54 6.73 13.95
C ALA A 126 21.42 5.96 12.62
N THR A 127 20.83 4.77 12.64
CA THR A 127 20.52 4.01 11.43
C THR A 127 19.39 4.73 10.66
N TYR A 128 18.40 5.23 11.39
CA TYR A 128 17.27 5.99 10.83
C TYR A 128 17.10 7.32 11.57
N ILE A 129 16.82 8.37 10.81
CA ILE A 129 16.46 9.71 11.28
C ILE A 129 15.00 9.90 10.93
N CYS A 130 14.10 9.81 11.91
CA CYS A 130 12.68 9.74 11.67
C CYS A 130 12.00 11.10 11.89
N VAL A 131 11.66 11.76 10.77
CA VAL A 131 10.96 13.05 10.75
C VAL A 131 9.45 12.83 10.71
N LEU A 132 8.72 13.47 11.63
CA LEU A 132 7.27 13.30 11.76
C LEU A 132 6.49 14.30 10.91
N ALA A 133 6.52 14.11 9.60
CA ALA A 133 5.96 15.03 8.61
C ALA A 133 4.48 15.40 8.87
N GLY A 134 3.61 14.41 8.99
CA GLY A 134 2.18 14.67 9.20
C GLY A 134 1.90 15.46 10.47
N ARG A 135 2.64 15.17 11.57
CA ARG A 135 2.48 15.90 12.83
C ARG A 135 2.94 17.36 12.72
N MET A 136 3.99 17.63 11.94
CA MET A 136 4.44 18.99 11.64
C MET A 136 3.41 19.74 10.82
N GLN A 137 2.87 19.13 9.78
CA GLN A 137 1.85 19.75 8.94
C GLN A 137 0.53 20.00 9.68
N ASP A 138 0.15 19.13 10.62
CA ASP A 138 -0.99 19.36 11.53
C ASP A 138 -0.84 20.67 12.34
N GLN A 139 0.40 21.15 12.54
CA GLN A 139 0.74 22.41 13.21
C GLN A 139 1.08 23.55 12.23
N GLY A 140 0.94 23.35 10.93
CA GLY A 140 1.22 24.36 9.89
C GLY A 140 2.70 24.56 9.56
N TYR A 141 3.59 23.66 9.97
CA TYR A 141 5.01 23.73 9.62
C TYR A 141 5.29 23.13 8.25
N ASP A 142 6.29 23.66 7.56
CA ASP A 142 6.79 23.12 6.30
C ASP A 142 7.68 21.88 6.54
N ALA A 143 7.01 20.74 6.68
CA ALA A 143 7.69 19.47 6.89
C ALA A 143 8.47 18.99 5.67
N LEU A 144 8.02 19.33 4.46
CA LEU A 144 8.66 18.87 3.22
C LEU A 144 10.01 19.53 3.04
N LYS A 145 10.10 20.82 3.36
CA LYS A 145 11.37 21.55 3.37
C LYS A 145 12.36 20.90 4.33
N LEU A 146 11.96 20.63 5.57
CA LEU A 146 12.82 19.99 6.56
C LEU A 146 13.31 18.62 6.11
N ILE A 147 12.43 17.81 5.53
CA ILE A 147 12.79 16.46 5.06
C ILE A 147 13.79 16.54 3.92
N GLY A 148 13.57 17.45 2.96
CA GLY A 148 14.52 17.70 1.87
C GLY A 148 15.90 18.12 2.41
N GLU A 149 15.95 19.06 3.36
CA GLU A 149 17.18 19.46 4.04
C GLU A 149 17.86 18.27 4.76
N CYS A 150 17.09 17.37 5.39
CA CYS A 150 17.65 16.19 6.04
C CYS A 150 18.26 15.21 5.01
N VAL A 151 17.59 14.97 3.88
CA VAL A 151 18.09 14.10 2.80
C VAL A 151 19.37 14.69 2.20
N GLU A 152 19.37 15.99 1.90
CA GLU A 152 20.56 16.70 1.40
C GLU A 152 21.73 16.63 2.39
N MET A 153 21.46 16.83 3.68
CA MET A 153 22.45 16.77 4.75
C MET A 153 23.12 15.38 4.83
N VAL A 154 22.31 14.31 4.86
CA VAL A 154 22.82 12.94 4.92
C VAL A 154 23.72 12.63 3.72
N ASN A 155 23.27 13.04 2.52
CA ASN A 155 24.03 12.86 1.29
C ASN A 155 25.32 13.70 1.27
N PHE A 156 25.24 14.97 1.68
CA PHE A 156 26.37 15.89 1.71
C PHE A 156 27.51 15.41 2.61
N TYR A 157 27.17 14.89 3.78
CA TYR A 157 28.15 14.34 4.72
C TYR A 157 28.53 12.87 4.45
N GLY A 158 27.94 12.22 3.44
CA GLY A 158 28.20 10.81 3.12
C GLY A 158 27.86 9.87 4.27
N SER A 159 26.80 10.17 5.01
CA SER A 159 26.37 9.35 6.16
C SER A 159 25.58 8.13 5.72
N ASP A 160 25.76 7.00 6.42
CA ASP A 160 24.98 5.77 6.23
C ASP A 160 23.57 5.87 6.86
N SER A 161 23.26 6.98 7.55
CA SER A 161 21.94 7.21 8.13
C SER A 161 20.86 7.32 7.03
N LYS A 162 19.70 6.74 7.29
CA LYS A 162 18.55 6.81 6.38
C LYS A 162 17.50 7.77 6.92
N VAL A 163 17.10 8.76 6.11
CA VAL A 163 15.97 9.63 6.46
C VAL A 163 14.67 8.86 6.29
N MET A 164 13.88 8.79 7.37
CA MET A 164 12.58 8.13 7.39
C MET A 164 11.45 9.17 7.43
N PHE A 165 10.65 9.20 6.37
CA PHE A 165 9.40 9.95 6.34
C PHE A 165 8.35 9.22 7.18
N SER A 166 7.81 9.86 8.20
CA SER A 166 6.83 9.23 9.08
C SER A 166 5.63 10.13 9.41
N SER A 167 4.67 9.58 10.17
CA SER A 167 3.40 10.26 10.44
C SER A 167 2.60 10.53 9.15
N VAL A 168 2.60 9.57 8.24
CA VAL A 168 1.93 9.64 6.94
C VAL A 168 0.41 9.72 7.13
N ARG A 169 -0.25 10.69 6.44
CA ARG A 169 -1.69 10.96 6.56
C ARG A 169 -2.47 10.63 5.31
N ASN A 170 -1.82 10.64 4.14
CA ASN A 170 -2.47 10.48 2.84
C ASN A 170 -1.46 9.96 1.79
N VAL A 171 -1.97 9.66 0.59
CA VAL A 171 -1.17 9.16 -0.55
C VAL A 171 -0.15 10.20 -1.04
N GLU A 172 -0.49 11.49 -0.93
CA GLU A 172 0.39 12.58 -1.35
C GLU A 172 1.69 12.61 -0.53
N HIS A 173 1.64 12.28 0.76
CA HIS A 173 2.85 12.15 1.58
C HIS A 173 3.81 11.09 1.03
N VAL A 174 3.29 9.99 0.51
CA VAL A 174 4.12 8.94 -0.10
C VAL A 174 4.78 9.46 -1.39
N ARG A 175 4.04 10.16 -2.24
CA ARG A 175 4.57 10.83 -3.42
C ARG A 175 5.67 11.83 -3.04
N ASN A 176 5.40 12.68 -2.05
CA ASN A 176 6.38 13.67 -1.58
C ASN A 176 7.66 13.01 -1.04
N ALA A 177 7.56 11.88 -0.34
CA ALA A 177 8.72 11.13 0.12
C ALA A 177 9.56 10.57 -1.05
N ILE A 178 8.91 10.14 -2.14
CA ILE A 178 9.58 9.71 -3.37
C ILE A 178 10.29 10.89 -4.03
N ASP A 179 9.59 12.01 -4.21
CA ASP A 179 10.10 13.21 -4.88
C ASP A 179 11.29 13.82 -4.13
N LEU A 180 11.28 13.75 -2.79
CA LEU A 180 12.37 14.23 -1.93
C LEU A 180 13.55 13.25 -1.81
N GLY A 181 13.46 12.05 -2.39
CA GLY A 181 14.52 11.06 -2.32
C GLY A 181 14.72 10.45 -0.93
N CYS A 182 13.68 10.36 -0.10
CA CYS A 182 13.76 9.69 1.19
C CYS A 182 14.24 8.26 1.02
N GLN A 183 15.12 7.81 1.91
CA GLN A 183 15.62 6.43 1.87
C GLN A 183 14.59 5.45 2.43
N THR A 184 13.75 5.90 3.36
CA THR A 184 12.73 5.06 4.02
C THR A 184 11.44 5.84 4.28
N ILE A 185 10.32 5.12 4.36
CA ILE A 185 9.01 5.65 4.75
C ILE A 185 8.24 4.62 5.56
N THR A 186 7.47 5.07 6.54
CA THR A 186 6.52 4.21 7.25
C THR A 186 5.09 4.67 7.03
N VAL A 187 4.23 3.74 6.57
CA VAL A 187 2.90 4.03 6.03
C VAL A 187 1.83 3.21 6.75
N PRO A 188 0.76 3.83 7.28
CA PRO A 188 -0.38 3.11 7.83
C PRO A 188 -1.07 2.25 6.77
N TRP A 189 -1.61 1.10 7.18
CA TRP A 189 -2.24 0.13 6.27
C TRP A 189 -3.34 0.73 5.39
N LYS A 190 -4.18 1.59 5.96
CA LYS A 190 -5.22 2.31 5.21
C LYS A 190 -4.65 3.08 4.02
N ILE A 191 -3.56 3.81 4.24
CA ILE A 191 -2.91 4.59 3.18
C ILE A 191 -2.20 3.67 2.19
N MET A 192 -1.54 2.63 2.69
CA MET A 192 -0.84 1.65 1.85
C MET A 192 -1.77 0.99 0.84
N LYS A 193 -2.98 0.59 1.24
CA LYS A 193 -4.01 0.07 0.31
C LYS A 193 -4.37 1.09 -0.78
N ALA A 194 -4.54 2.35 -0.39
CA ALA A 194 -4.91 3.42 -1.32
C ALA A 194 -3.82 3.73 -2.37
N LEU A 195 -2.56 3.31 -2.17
CA LEU A 195 -1.49 3.54 -3.14
C LEU A 195 -1.72 2.82 -4.48
N THR A 196 -2.51 1.76 -4.49
CA THR A 196 -2.81 0.99 -5.71
C THR A 196 -4.20 1.29 -6.28
N GLU A 197 -4.99 2.11 -5.59
CA GLU A 197 -6.34 2.47 -6.03
C GLU A 197 -6.28 3.51 -7.17
N ASN A 198 -6.76 3.13 -8.36
CA ASN A 198 -6.84 4.01 -9.52
C ASN A 198 -7.97 3.56 -10.45
N ASN A 199 -8.86 4.48 -10.83
CA ASN A 199 -10.00 4.20 -11.69
C ASN A 199 -9.56 3.70 -13.09
N PHE A 200 -8.48 4.25 -13.66
CA PHE A 200 -8.00 3.81 -14.96
C PHE A 200 -7.46 2.38 -14.90
N THR A 201 -6.79 2.01 -13.80
CA THR A 201 -6.33 0.63 -13.57
C THR A 201 -7.52 -0.32 -13.47
N ALA A 202 -8.56 0.05 -12.72
CA ALA A 202 -9.76 -0.76 -12.57
C ALA A 202 -10.50 -0.97 -13.93
N ILE A 203 -10.72 0.12 -14.68
CA ILE A 203 -11.33 0.06 -16.01
C ILE A 203 -10.48 -0.79 -16.96
N GLY A 204 -9.18 -0.55 -17.01
CA GLY A 204 -8.27 -1.32 -17.89
C GLY A 204 -8.26 -2.82 -17.55
N THR A 205 -8.25 -3.17 -16.27
CA THR A 205 -8.32 -4.58 -15.83
C THR A 205 -9.64 -5.22 -16.25
N GLN A 206 -10.77 -4.52 -16.08
CA GLN A 206 -12.07 -5.01 -16.52
C GLN A 206 -12.09 -5.23 -18.03
N GLN A 207 -11.59 -4.29 -18.83
CA GLN A 207 -11.49 -4.41 -20.27
C GLN A 207 -10.66 -5.63 -20.71
N PHE A 208 -9.53 -5.89 -20.02
CA PHE A 208 -8.70 -7.07 -20.33
C PHE A 208 -9.46 -8.38 -20.08
N VAL A 209 -10.22 -8.47 -18.98
CA VAL A 209 -11.06 -9.63 -18.68
C VAL A 209 -12.14 -9.83 -19.75
N GLU A 210 -12.86 -8.76 -20.13
CA GLU A 210 -13.91 -8.79 -21.14
C GLU A 210 -13.36 -9.18 -22.52
N HIS A 211 -12.27 -8.55 -22.95
CA HIS A 211 -11.65 -8.85 -24.25
C HIS A 211 -11.09 -10.28 -24.28
N THR A 212 -10.47 -10.74 -23.21
CA THR A 212 -9.98 -12.13 -23.12
C THR A 212 -11.15 -13.11 -23.23
N ARG A 213 -12.25 -12.83 -22.55
CA ARG A 213 -13.47 -13.64 -22.64
C ARG A 213 -14.01 -13.68 -24.08
N MET A 214 -14.06 -12.55 -24.80
CA MET A 214 -14.48 -12.50 -26.19
C MET A 214 -13.60 -13.34 -27.13
N ILE A 215 -12.31 -13.45 -26.84
CA ILE A 215 -11.36 -14.22 -27.66
C ILE A 215 -11.39 -15.73 -27.34
N THR A 216 -11.60 -16.09 -26.07
CA THR A 216 -11.41 -17.47 -25.58
C THR A 216 -12.70 -18.26 -25.46
N VAL A 217 -13.87 -17.61 -25.29
CA VAL A 217 -15.16 -18.28 -25.15
C VAL A 217 -15.65 -18.74 -26.52
N SER A 218 -15.99 -20.00 -26.66
CA SER A 218 -16.59 -20.52 -27.89
C SER A 218 -18.00 -19.99 -28.08
N VAL A 219 -18.49 -19.97 -29.33
CA VAL A 219 -19.88 -19.59 -29.64
C VAL A 219 -20.87 -20.46 -28.87
N GLY A 220 -20.56 -21.77 -28.68
CA GLY A 220 -21.40 -22.71 -27.93
C GLY A 220 -21.53 -22.33 -26.44
N GLU A 221 -20.48 -21.82 -25.82
CA GLU A 221 -20.48 -21.36 -24.41
C GLU A 221 -21.12 -19.96 -24.27
N ALA A 222 -21.11 -19.15 -25.34
CA ALA A 222 -21.71 -17.82 -25.35
C ALA A 222 -23.23 -17.85 -25.59
N ILE A 223 -23.78 -18.98 -26.10
CA ILE A 223 -25.23 -19.13 -26.31
C ILE A 223 -25.94 -19.14 -24.96
N ASN A 224 -26.65 -18.05 -24.66
CA ASN A 224 -27.66 -18.03 -23.60
C ASN A 224 -28.95 -18.63 -24.17
N GLY A 225 -29.65 -19.50 -23.46
CA GLY A 225 -30.80 -20.25 -23.93
C GLY A 225 -32.05 -19.43 -24.40
N THR A 226 -31.91 -18.16 -24.68
CA THR A 226 -32.97 -17.22 -25.13
C THR A 226 -32.61 -16.57 -26.46
N ASN A 227 -32.43 -17.39 -27.50
CA ASN A 227 -32.31 -16.82 -28.85
C ASN A 227 -33.68 -16.62 -29.44
N PRO A 228 -34.13 -15.36 -29.69
CA PRO A 228 -35.37 -15.12 -30.39
C PRO A 228 -35.26 -15.64 -31.83
N LEU A 229 -36.17 -16.52 -32.21
CA LEU A 229 -36.26 -17.06 -33.56
C LEU A 229 -37.50 -16.46 -34.23
N VAL A 230 -37.37 -16.24 -35.52
CA VAL A 230 -38.49 -15.85 -36.36
C VAL A 230 -38.56 -16.75 -37.60
N SER A 231 -39.80 -16.96 -38.16
CA SER A 231 -39.92 -17.64 -39.43
C SER A 231 -39.67 -16.69 -40.60
N ALA A 232 -39.43 -17.25 -41.79
CA ALA A 232 -39.26 -16.45 -43.01
C ALA A 232 -40.52 -15.60 -43.35
N ASP A 233 -41.71 -15.99 -42.82
CA ASP A 233 -42.97 -15.30 -43.06
C ASP A 233 -43.26 -14.20 -42.02
N THR A 234 -42.38 -14.05 -41.00
CA THR A 234 -42.50 -12.98 -40.00
C THR A 234 -42.23 -11.63 -40.66
N THR A 235 -43.10 -10.65 -40.37
CA THR A 235 -42.90 -9.30 -40.92
C THR A 235 -41.60 -8.67 -40.36
N LEU A 236 -40.97 -7.81 -41.15
CA LEU A 236 -39.78 -7.10 -40.71
C LEU A 236 -40.04 -6.27 -39.44
N GLY A 237 -41.25 -5.68 -39.33
CA GLY A 237 -41.69 -4.92 -38.15
C GLY A 237 -41.72 -5.79 -36.89
N ASP A 238 -42.32 -6.98 -36.98
CA ASP A 238 -42.39 -7.91 -35.83
C ASP A 238 -41.02 -8.45 -35.46
N ALA A 239 -40.12 -8.66 -36.44
CA ALA A 239 -38.75 -9.05 -36.19
C ALA A 239 -37.98 -7.94 -35.45
N ILE A 240 -38.17 -6.66 -35.83
CA ILE A 240 -37.53 -5.51 -35.15
C ILE A 240 -38.08 -5.37 -33.72
N VAL A 241 -39.42 -5.54 -33.51
CA VAL A 241 -39.98 -5.53 -32.16
C VAL A 241 -39.32 -6.61 -31.29
N LYS A 242 -39.21 -7.82 -31.78
CA LYS A 242 -38.52 -8.91 -31.06
C LYS A 242 -37.04 -8.60 -30.79
N MET A 243 -36.30 -8.08 -31.75
CA MET A 243 -34.90 -7.68 -31.54
C MET A 243 -34.80 -6.63 -30.42
N THR A 244 -35.74 -5.67 -30.40
CA THR A 244 -35.77 -4.61 -29.36
C THR A 244 -36.11 -5.17 -27.97
N GLU A 245 -37.10 -6.04 -27.87
CA GLU A 245 -37.53 -6.69 -26.63
C GLU A 245 -36.42 -7.50 -25.98
N TYR A 246 -35.62 -8.18 -26.80
CA TYR A 246 -34.49 -9.01 -26.31
C TYR A 246 -33.13 -8.28 -26.27
N GLY A 247 -33.09 -7.03 -26.75
CA GLY A 247 -31.86 -6.22 -26.77
C GLY A 247 -30.79 -6.71 -27.77
N PHE A 248 -31.21 -7.36 -28.88
CA PHE A 248 -30.34 -7.85 -29.92
C PHE A 248 -30.37 -6.99 -31.18
N GLY A 249 -29.18 -6.79 -31.80
CA GLY A 249 -29.09 -6.11 -33.11
C GLY A 249 -29.40 -7.01 -34.33
N CYS A 250 -29.63 -8.31 -34.11
CA CYS A 250 -29.96 -9.28 -35.13
C CYS A 250 -30.90 -10.38 -34.60
N ILE A 251 -31.57 -11.10 -35.51
CA ILE A 251 -32.43 -12.21 -35.15
C ILE A 251 -32.27 -13.36 -36.15
N THR A 252 -32.29 -14.59 -35.64
CA THR A 252 -32.15 -15.79 -36.49
C THR A 252 -33.46 -16.11 -37.17
N VAL A 253 -33.45 -16.28 -38.48
CA VAL A 253 -34.58 -16.72 -39.32
C VAL A 253 -34.47 -18.22 -39.52
N VAL A 254 -35.54 -18.94 -39.19
CA VAL A 254 -35.61 -20.40 -39.32
C VAL A 254 -36.67 -20.82 -40.35
N ASN A 255 -36.43 -21.98 -40.94
CA ASN A 255 -37.40 -22.70 -41.78
C ASN A 255 -38.44 -23.42 -40.91
N VAL A 256 -39.51 -23.94 -41.52
CA VAL A 256 -40.57 -24.70 -40.86
C VAL A 256 -40.01 -25.93 -40.10
N ASP A 257 -38.93 -26.53 -40.59
CA ASP A 257 -38.27 -27.67 -39.99
C ASP A 257 -37.30 -27.28 -38.85
N GLY A 258 -37.22 -25.97 -38.51
CA GLY A 258 -36.32 -25.45 -37.47
C GLY A 258 -34.88 -25.24 -37.94
N SER A 259 -34.52 -25.57 -39.16
CA SER A 259 -33.17 -25.28 -39.70
C SER A 259 -32.97 -23.78 -39.91
N VAL A 260 -31.76 -23.28 -39.70
CA VAL A 260 -31.42 -21.87 -39.88
C VAL A 260 -31.45 -21.51 -41.37
N LYS A 261 -32.27 -20.53 -41.72
CA LYS A 261 -32.36 -19.97 -43.08
C LYS A 261 -31.42 -18.80 -43.28
N GLY A 262 -31.20 -18.02 -42.23
CA GLY A 262 -30.34 -16.84 -42.27
C GLY A 262 -30.47 -15.98 -40.99
N VAL A 263 -29.92 -14.80 -41.04
CA VAL A 263 -29.99 -13.80 -39.95
C VAL A 263 -30.49 -12.50 -40.54
N ALA A 264 -31.50 -11.92 -39.90
CA ALA A 264 -31.95 -10.55 -40.18
C ALA A 264 -31.26 -9.58 -39.21
N THR A 265 -30.77 -8.46 -39.72
CA THR A 265 -30.13 -7.40 -38.93
C THR A 265 -30.96 -6.13 -38.96
N GLY A 266 -30.83 -5.30 -37.92
CA GLY A 266 -31.58 -4.03 -37.82
C GLY A 266 -31.37 -3.05 -39.00
N ASP A 267 -30.26 -3.21 -39.70
CA ASP A 267 -29.88 -2.33 -40.83
C ASP A 267 -30.64 -2.62 -42.13
N MET A 268 -31.34 -3.76 -42.20
CA MET A 268 -32.09 -4.15 -43.39
C MET A 268 -33.40 -3.37 -43.62
N GLY A 269 -33.75 -2.47 -42.69
CA GLY A 269 -35.02 -1.74 -42.70
C GLY A 269 -35.05 -0.44 -43.49
N ILE A 270 -33.91 0.06 -44.00
CA ILE A 270 -33.90 1.33 -44.71
C ILE A 270 -33.31 1.15 -46.13
N GLY A 271 -34.21 0.83 -47.05
CA GLY A 271 -34.08 1.23 -48.44
C GLY A 271 -33.00 0.58 -49.28
N LYS A 272 -33.30 -0.49 -49.98
CA LYS A 272 -33.10 -0.44 -51.44
C LYS A 272 -34.39 -0.84 -52.09
N ASN A 273 -35.10 0.17 -52.55
CA ASN A 273 -36.11 0.01 -53.59
C ASN A 273 -35.43 -0.52 -54.85
N GLY A 274 -35.88 -1.65 -55.30
CA GLY A 274 -35.91 -1.93 -56.71
C GLY A 274 -34.62 -2.35 -57.40
N GLN A 275 -34.37 -3.57 -57.49
CA GLN A 275 -34.40 -4.34 -58.76
C GLN A 275 -34.35 -5.82 -58.46
#